data_2f8f9c6c07a5aa93e1d90c56466c27d6
#
_entry.id   2f8f9c6c07a5aa93e1d90c56466c27d6
#
_cell.length_a   1.000
_cell.length_b   1.000
_cell.length_c   1.000
_cell.angle_alpha   90.00
_cell.angle_beta   90.00
_cell.angle_gamma   90.00
#
_symmetry.space_group_name_H-M   'P 1'
#
loop_
_entity.id
_entity.type
_entity.pdbx_description
1 polymer ?
#
loop_
_entity_poly.entity_id
_entity_poly.type
_entity_poly.pdbx_seq_one_letter_code
_entity_poly.pdbx_strand_id
1 'polypeptide(L)'
;MKIKQLLLSFMLFGYAAFSFSSETDSTAYPSFKFDGTLKNKFEYVPEAGTSRFSVRNSRLGVSGKIFPMVDYRAQVELSSEGKFQVLDLSGSIKPYEGLSFTLGQTSIPIYNSYTTNPGTMMFANRTFLAKYYGGTRDIGFLTKYDFDALQIPMSAEFGIFNSNVINSPTWRDKLSYAARISFGDMKGFRSTFKVYDYPNSPEIHHFMYGADLRYEGKNWKVETEAMKRDDKVNNDKDLFAYYLQGAYSFKLKENYLFKNIMPAVRYDFIDQIADNKIDVSRLTFGLGFGLGKKAFSSLLRIDYEWYFKNNQLDFLNQYEEMDADKLTVELVYIF
;
A
#
# COMPACT_ATOMS: atom_id res chain seq x y z
N MET A 1 -25.78 24.52 -8.47
CA MET A 1 -25.99 24.19 -9.90
C MET A 1 -24.78 23.51 -10.58
N LYS A 2 -23.58 23.41 -9.95
CA LYS A 2 -22.36 22.82 -10.58
C LYS A 2 -22.15 21.30 -10.33
N ILE A 3 -22.72 20.73 -9.29
CA ILE A 3 -22.53 19.29 -8.95
C ILE A 3 -23.38 18.35 -9.83
N LYS A 4 -24.58 18.78 -10.23
CA LYS A 4 -25.43 17.98 -11.12
C LYS A 4 -24.87 17.81 -12.54
N GLN A 5 -24.10 18.76 -13.02
CA GLN A 5 -23.47 18.68 -14.35
C GLN A 5 -22.25 17.74 -14.34
N LEU A 6 -21.52 17.64 -13.22
CA LEU A 6 -20.39 16.71 -13.09
C LEU A 6 -20.85 15.25 -13.03
N LEU A 7 -21.94 14.99 -12.31
CA LEU A 7 -22.55 13.66 -12.24
C LEU A 7 -23.16 13.22 -13.59
N LEU A 8 -23.73 14.13 -14.34
CA LEU A 8 -24.29 13.83 -15.68
C LEU A 8 -23.18 13.53 -16.68
N SER A 9 -22.03 14.20 -16.60
CA SER A 9 -20.86 13.91 -17.44
C SER A 9 -20.26 12.54 -17.13
N PHE A 10 -20.24 12.10 -15.87
CA PHE A 10 -19.78 10.76 -15.49
C PHE A 10 -20.75 9.66 -15.96
N MET A 11 -22.06 9.90 -15.94
CA MET A 11 -23.05 8.95 -16.45
C MET A 11 -23.02 8.83 -17.99
N LEU A 12 -22.76 9.92 -18.70
CA LEU A 12 -22.63 9.89 -20.17
C LEU A 12 -21.35 9.18 -20.64
N PHE A 13 -20.25 9.26 -19.88
CA PHE A 13 -19.05 8.46 -20.15
C PHE A 13 -19.27 6.96 -19.89
N GLY A 14 -20.08 6.60 -18.89
CA GLY A 14 -20.46 5.21 -18.62
C GLY A 14 -21.29 4.56 -19.72
N TYR A 15 -22.17 5.32 -20.36
CA TYR A 15 -23.03 4.80 -21.43
C TYR A 15 -22.30 4.56 -22.75
N ALA A 16 -21.26 5.34 -23.04
CA ALA A 16 -20.44 5.14 -24.25
C ALA A 16 -19.53 3.89 -24.17
N ALA A 17 -19.23 3.41 -22.95
CA ALA A 17 -18.36 2.24 -22.76
C ALA A 17 -19.11 0.89 -22.91
N PHE A 18 -20.43 0.87 -22.90
CA PHE A 18 -21.21 -0.37 -22.98
C PHE A 18 -21.59 -0.81 -24.39
N SER A 19 -21.25 -0.04 -25.43
CA SER A 19 -21.69 -0.31 -26.81
C SER A 19 -20.64 -0.95 -27.71
N PHE A 20 -19.45 -1.33 -27.19
CA PHE A 20 -18.40 -1.97 -27.97
C PHE A 20 -17.98 -3.33 -27.37
N SER A 21 -18.88 -4.30 -27.48
CA SER A 21 -18.52 -5.71 -27.37
C SER A 21 -18.90 -6.37 -28.69
N SER A 22 -18.04 -6.27 -29.69
CA SER A 22 -18.01 -7.20 -30.78
C SER A 22 -16.63 -7.88 -30.77
N GLU A 23 -16.67 -9.19 -30.61
CA GLU A 23 -15.54 -10.08 -30.78
C GLU A 23 -14.93 -9.89 -32.15
N THR A 24 -13.81 -9.20 -32.22
CA THR A 24 -12.81 -9.34 -33.27
C THR A 24 -11.45 -9.16 -32.63
N ASP A 25 -10.54 -10.06 -32.91
CA ASP A 25 -9.16 -10.20 -32.44
C ASP A 25 -8.26 -9.02 -32.89
N SER A 26 -8.67 -7.80 -32.62
CA SER A 26 -7.85 -6.60 -32.74
C SER A 26 -7.90 -5.90 -31.39
N THR A 27 -6.78 -5.80 -30.70
CA THR A 27 -6.60 -4.97 -29.50
C THR A 27 -7.00 -3.54 -29.82
N ALA A 28 -8.28 -3.19 -29.57
CA ALA A 28 -8.78 -1.84 -29.75
C ALA A 28 -8.16 -0.91 -28.69
N TYR A 29 -7.61 0.21 -29.13
CA TYR A 29 -7.16 1.26 -28.26
C TYR A 29 -8.14 2.45 -28.31
N PRO A 30 -8.37 3.16 -27.18
CA PRO A 30 -7.84 2.89 -25.83
C PRO A 30 -8.52 1.69 -25.15
N SER A 31 -7.75 0.91 -24.36
CA SER A 31 -8.29 -0.16 -23.54
C SER A 31 -8.54 0.32 -22.10
N PHE A 32 -9.53 -0.29 -21.41
CA PHE A 32 -9.94 0.07 -20.05
C PHE A 32 -10.06 -1.18 -19.20
N LYS A 33 -9.46 -1.14 -18.02
CA LYS A 33 -9.61 -2.15 -16.97
C LYS A 33 -9.96 -1.45 -15.67
N PHE A 34 -11.12 -1.76 -15.14
CA PHE A 34 -11.56 -1.27 -13.83
C PHE A 34 -11.10 -2.24 -12.74
N ASP A 35 -10.71 -1.70 -11.62
CA ASP A 35 -10.38 -2.45 -10.42
C ASP A 35 -10.85 -1.68 -9.18
N GLY A 36 -11.16 -2.42 -8.13
CA GLY A 36 -11.59 -1.80 -6.88
C GLY A 36 -11.31 -2.64 -5.66
N THR A 37 -11.27 -1.95 -4.53
CA THR A 37 -11.21 -2.54 -3.20
C THR A 37 -12.16 -1.77 -2.30
N LEU A 38 -13.11 -2.46 -1.68
CA LEU A 38 -14.01 -1.88 -0.67
C LEU A 38 -13.63 -2.46 0.69
N LYS A 39 -13.41 -1.58 1.68
CA LYS A 39 -13.04 -1.95 3.05
C LYS A 39 -13.94 -1.24 4.03
N ASN A 40 -14.68 -2.04 4.80
CA ASN A 40 -15.58 -1.58 5.84
C ASN A 40 -15.16 -2.22 7.16
N LYS A 41 -15.00 -1.42 8.20
CA LYS A 41 -14.49 -1.85 9.50
C LYS A 41 -15.45 -1.49 10.63
N PHE A 42 -15.45 -2.36 11.63
CA PHE A 42 -15.83 -2.05 13.01
C PHE A 42 -14.56 -2.17 13.86
N GLU A 43 -14.29 -1.17 14.69
CA GLU A 43 -13.14 -1.13 15.59
C GLU A 43 -13.64 -0.89 17.02
N TYR A 44 -13.05 -1.63 17.99
CA TYR A 44 -13.36 -1.52 19.41
C TYR A 44 -12.06 -1.45 20.21
N VAL A 45 -11.96 -0.46 21.10
CA VAL A 45 -10.84 -0.26 22.04
C VAL A 45 -11.32 -0.65 23.43
N PRO A 46 -10.92 -1.84 23.95
CA PRO A 46 -11.43 -2.36 25.22
C PRO A 46 -11.14 -1.47 26.43
N GLU A 47 -9.92 -0.92 26.51
CA GLU A 47 -9.49 -0.08 27.64
C GLU A 47 -10.33 1.21 27.77
N ALA A 48 -10.69 1.82 26.64
CA ALA A 48 -11.49 3.04 26.61
C ALA A 48 -13.01 2.77 26.54
N GLY A 49 -13.43 1.52 26.29
CA GLY A 49 -14.83 1.15 26.06
C GLY A 49 -15.44 1.81 24.83
N THR A 50 -14.64 2.26 23.86
CA THR A 50 -15.09 3.02 22.69
C THR A 50 -15.09 2.18 21.44
N SER A 51 -16.00 2.49 20.50
CA SER A 51 -16.10 1.78 19.24
C SER A 51 -16.46 2.72 18.11
N ARG A 52 -16.11 2.32 16.86
CA ARG A 52 -16.48 3.05 15.65
C ARG A 52 -16.70 2.13 14.46
N PHE A 53 -17.56 2.55 13.53
CA PHE A 53 -17.57 2.06 12.16
C PHE A 53 -16.75 3.01 11.28
N SER A 54 -16.00 2.46 10.34
CA SER A 54 -15.20 3.27 9.41
C SER A 54 -15.10 2.65 8.03
N VAL A 55 -14.94 3.50 7.02
CA VAL A 55 -14.61 3.14 5.64
C VAL A 55 -13.24 3.72 5.34
N ARG A 56 -12.22 2.87 5.23
CA ARG A 56 -10.82 3.31 5.00
C ARG A 56 -10.16 2.48 3.90
N ASN A 57 -9.28 3.12 3.16
CA ASN A 57 -8.52 2.48 2.09
C ASN A 57 -9.40 1.78 1.05
N SER A 58 -10.62 2.25 0.85
CA SER A 58 -11.48 1.85 -0.25
C SER A 58 -11.02 2.55 -1.52
N ARG A 59 -10.76 1.79 -2.58
CA ARG A 59 -10.12 2.29 -3.79
C ARG A 59 -10.91 1.94 -5.02
N LEU A 60 -10.97 2.87 -5.95
CA LEU A 60 -11.47 2.66 -7.29
C LEU A 60 -10.40 3.09 -8.28
N GLY A 61 -10.15 2.28 -9.28
CA GLY A 61 -9.10 2.53 -10.25
C GLY A 61 -9.50 2.18 -11.67
N VAL A 62 -8.88 2.84 -12.60
CA VAL A 62 -8.91 2.51 -14.02
C VAL A 62 -7.47 2.50 -14.55
N SER A 63 -7.18 1.51 -15.36
CA SER A 63 -5.90 1.39 -16.06
C SER A 63 -6.14 0.87 -17.47
N GLY A 64 -5.17 1.03 -18.34
CA GLY A 64 -5.26 0.52 -19.69
C GLY A 64 -4.13 1.01 -20.55
N LYS A 65 -4.29 0.83 -21.85
CA LYS A 65 -3.35 1.30 -22.88
C LYS A 65 -4.04 2.35 -23.73
N ILE A 66 -3.33 3.46 -23.98
CA ILE A 66 -3.73 4.46 -24.99
C ILE A 66 -3.22 4.03 -26.37
N PHE A 67 -2.00 3.48 -26.42
CA PHE A 67 -1.33 2.89 -27.57
C PHE A 67 -0.55 1.64 -27.12
N PRO A 68 -0.01 0.82 -28.03
CA PRO A 68 0.69 -0.41 -27.68
C PRO A 68 1.78 -0.26 -26.60
N MET A 69 2.53 0.85 -26.62
CA MET A 69 3.63 1.13 -25.69
C MET A 69 3.27 2.15 -24.62
N VAL A 70 2.05 2.68 -24.59
CA VAL A 70 1.65 3.76 -23.66
C VAL A 70 0.52 3.28 -22.77
N ASP A 71 0.84 3.08 -21.51
CA ASP A 71 -0.10 2.71 -20.45
C ASP A 71 -0.52 3.95 -19.66
N TYR A 72 -1.67 3.87 -18.99
CA TYR A 72 -2.12 4.88 -18.02
C TYR A 72 -2.68 4.24 -16.77
N ARG A 73 -2.65 4.97 -15.65
CA ARG A 73 -3.26 4.60 -14.39
C ARG A 73 -3.91 5.82 -13.75
N ALA A 74 -5.18 5.68 -13.35
CA ALA A 74 -5.84 6.60 -12.45
C ALA A 74 -6.46 5.80 -11.29
N GLN A 75 -6.26 6.23 -10.05
CA GLN A 75 -6.81 5.60 -8.86
C GLN A 75 -7.17 6.64 -7.82
N VAL A 76 -8.34 6.50 -7.22
CA VAL A 76 -8.80 7.30 -6.08
C VAL A 76 -9.03 6.42 -4.87
N GLU A 77 -8.86 7.00 -3.69
CA GLU A 77 -9.16 6.36 -2.42
C GLU A 77 -10.18 7.19 -1.66
N LEU A 78 -11.20 6.55 -1.10
CA LEU A 78 -12.10 7.15 -0.13
C LEU A 78 -11.41 7.09 1.24
N SER A 79 -11.12 8.25 1.81
CA SER A 79 -10.51 8.39 3.13
C SER A 79 -11.53 8.16 4.25
N SER A 80 -11.02 8.02 5.48
CA SER A 80 -11.84 7.87 6.67
C SER A 80 -12.73 9.08 6.97
N GLU A 81 -12.34 10.28 6.47
CA GLU A 81 -13.16 11.50 6.60
C GLU A 81 -14.19 11.65 5.47
N GLY A 82 -14.41 10.63 4.66
CA GLY A 82 -15.31 10.69 3.52
C GLY A 82 -14.81 11.51 2.33
N LYS A 83 -13.53 11.85 2.30
CA LYS A 83 -12.91 12.63 1.22
C LYS A 83 -12.26 11.71 0.19
N PHE A 84 -12.41 12.03 -1.08
CA PHE A 84 -11.68 11.39 -2.14
C PHE A 84 -10.26 11.95 -2.24
N GLN A 85 -9.28 11.06 -2.28
CA GLN A 85 -7.88 11.39 -2.50
C GLN A 85 -7.41 10.71 -3.78
N VAL A 86 -6.81 11.46 -4.70
CA VAL A 86 -6.17 10.88 -5.88
C VAL A 86 -4.91 10.17 -5.41
N LEU A 87 -4.81 8.86 -5.65
CA LEU A 87 -3.62 8.07 -5.33
C LEU A 87 -2.65 8.04 -6.50
N ASP A 88 -3.10 7.52 -7.62
CA ASP A 88 -2.30 7.40 -8.83
C ASP A 88 -2.94 8.20 -9.95
N LEU A 89 -2.15 8.98 -10.66
CA LEU A 89 -2.53 9.65 -11.89
C LEU A 89 -1.27 9.78 -12.74
N SER A 90 -1.03 8.78 -13.58
CA SER A 90 0.23 8.64 -14.29
C SER A 90 0.07 8.04 -15.69
N GLY A 91 1.01 8.37 -16.56
CA GLY A 91 1.24 7.75 -17.84
C GLY A 91 2.59 7.06 -17.88
N SER A 92 2.67 5.92 -18.55
CA SER A 92 3.90 5.14 -18.67
C SER A 92 4.20 4.82 -20.12
N ILE A 93 5.46 4.93 -20.52
CA ILE A 93 5.97 4.49 -21.83
C ILE A 93 6.85 3.27 -21.61
N LYS A 94 6.61 2.22 -22.42
CA LYS A 94 7.35 0.95 -22.41
C LYS A 94 8.05 0.75 -23.77
N PRO A 95 9.24 1.36 -23.97
CA PRO A 95 9.93 1.31 -25.25
C PRO A 95 10.48 -0.07 -25.59
N TYR A 96 10.84 -0.85 -24.56
CA TYR A 96 11.36 -2.20 -24.66
C TYR A 96 10.74 -3.11 -23.61
N GLU A 97 10.83 -4.41 -23.82
CA GLU A 97 10.42 -5.39 -22.81
C GLU A 97 11.21 -5.20 -21.51
N GLY A 98 10.51 -5.21 -20.41
CA GLY A 98 11.06 -4.97 -19.07
C GLY A 98 11.31 -3.50 -18.72
N LEU A 99 11.50 -2.57 -19.67
CA LEU A 99 11.78 -1.17 -19.39
C LEU A 99 10.52 -0.30 -19.43
N SER A 100 10.28 0.46 -18.37
CA SER A 100 9.20 1.44 -18.31
C SER A 100 9.63 2.77 -17.72
N PHE A 101 9.10 3.85 -18.28
CA PHE A 101 9.23 5.22 -17.79
C PHE A 101 7.84 5.74 -17.43
N THR A 102 7.64 6.14 -16.20
CA THR A 102 6.36 6.62 -15.67
C THR A 102 6.49 8.08 -15.27
N LEU A 103 5.57 8.93 -15.70
CA LEU A 103 5.47 10.33 -15.30
C LEU A 103 4.10 10.57 -14.68
N GLY A 104 4.06 11.32 -13.57
CA GLY A 104 2.84 11.67 -12.85
C GLY A 104 2.89 11.27 -11.39
N GLN A 105 1.72 11.27 -10.75
CA GLN A 105 1.61 10.84 -9.36
C GLN A 105 1.56 9.32 -9.30
N THR A 106 2.51 8.73 -8.58
CA THR A 106 2.65 7.27 -8.44
C THR A 106 3.27 6.89 -7.10
N SER A 107 3.32 5.58 -6.82
CA SER A 107 3.97 5.06 -5.62
C SER A 107 5.48 5.27 -5.67
N ILE A 108 6.06 5.78 -4.58
CA ILE A 108 7.50 5.84 -4.37
C ILE A 108 8.00 4.40 -4.11
N PRO A 109 9.10 3.95 -4.76
CA PRO A 109 9.58 2.57 -4.63
C PRO A 109 10.32 2.34 -3.30
N ILE A 110 9.67 2.50 -2.17
CA ILE A 110 10.28 2.41 -0.83
C ILE A 110 9.64 1.33 0.04
N TYR A 111 8.34 1.32 0.23
CA TYR A 111 7.69 0.44 1.20
C TYR A 111 7.10 -0.82 0.57
N ASN A 112 7.43 -1.99 1.12
CA ASN A 112 6.83 -3.26 0.69
C ASN A 112 5.31 -3.29 0.94
N SER A 113 4.90 -2.89 2.13
CA SER A 113 3.49 -2.92 2.54
C SER A 113 2.59 -1.98 1.73
N TYR A 114 3.16 -0.97 1.08
CA TYR A 114 2.42 -0.06 0.21
C TYR A 114 2.28 -0.54 -1.22
N THR A 115 3.20 -1.37 -1.68
CA THR A 115 3.05 -2.07 -2.97
C THR A 115 1.99 -3.16 -2.89
N THR A 116 1.60 -3.57 -1.66
CA THR A 116 0.53 -4.54 -1.44
C THR A 116 -0.83 -3.85 -1.49
N ASN A 117 -1.71 -4.33 -2.37
CA ASN A 117 -3.09 -3.85 -2.44
C ASN A 117 -3.78 -4.03 -1.07
N PRO A 118 -4.48 -3.02 -0.53
CA PRO A 118 -5.18 -3.12 0.76
C PRO A 118 -6.09 -4.34 0.88
N GLY A 119 -6.69 -4.78 -0.22
CA GLY A 119 -7.55 -5.97 -0.24
C GLY A 119 -6.79 -7.30 -0.07
N THR A 120 -5.48 -7.35 -0.35
CA THR A 120 -4.65 -8.55 -0.23
C THR A 120 -3.71 -8.54 0.98
N MET A 121 -3.84 -7.54 1.85
CA MET A 121 -3.11 -7.49 3.12
C MET A 121 -3.54 -8.64 4.03
N MET A 122 -2.63 -9.14 4.87
CA MET A 122 -2.94 -10.17 5.87
C MET A 122 -3.82 -9.65 6.99
N PHE A 123 -3.69 -8.37 7.36
CA PHE A 123 -4.39 -7.72 8.47
C PHE A 123 -5.16 -6.48 8.02
N ALA A 124 -6.17 -6.09 8.78
CA ALA A 124 -6.99 -4.91 8.54
C ALA A 124 -6.18 -3.61 8.62
N ASN A 125 -5.27 -3.54 9.59
CA ASN A 125 -4.40 -2.39 9.81
C ASN A 125 -2.99 -2.64 9.28
N ARG A 126 -2.33 -1.56 8.85
CA ARG A 126 -0.95 -1.60 8.36
C ARG A 126 0.05 -1.77 9.51
N THR A 127 1.28 -2.14 9.18
CA THR A 127 2.42 -2.15 10.09
C THR A 127 2.81 -0.73 10.50
N PHE A 128 3.52 -0.58 11.60
CA PHE A 128 4.06 0.72 12.03
C PHE A 128 4.94 1.34 10.96
N LEU A 129 5.84 0.56 10.38
CA LEU A 129 6.71 1.00 9.30
C LEU A 129 5.91 1.62 8.14
N ALA A 130 4.83 0.99 7.74
CA ALA A 130 4.00 1.48 6.64
C ALA A 130 3.19 2.72 7.01
N LYS A 131 2.95 2.99 8.27
CA LYS A 131 2.06 4.05 8.72
C LYS A 131 2.80 5.32 9.13
N TYR A 132 4.02 5.19 9.69
CA TYR A 132 4.68 6.28 10.38
C TYR A 132 5.98 6.79 9.75
N TYR A 133 6.47 6.17 8.69
CA TYR A 133 7.72 6.59 8.05
C TYR A 133 7.59 7.75 7.07
N GLY A 134 6.42 8.01 6.51
CA GLY A 134 6.19 9.12 5.61
C GLY A 134 5.24 8.80 4.47
N GLY A 135 5.13 9.72 3.54
CA GLY A 135 4.29 9.58 2.34
C GLY A 135 4.78 8.46 1.42
N THR A 136 3.86 7.89 0.68
CA THR A 136 4.13 6.73 -0.17
C THR A 136 3.88 6.99 -1.62
N ARG A 137 3.39 8.20 -1.92
CA ARG A 137 3.14 8.69 -3.26
C ARG A 137 3.59 10.13 -3.38
N ASP A 138 4.12 10.45 -4.54
CA ASP A 138 4.46 11.81 -4.94
C ASP A 138 4.36 11.93 -6.47
N ILE A 139 4.40 13.16 -6.96
CA ILE A 139 4.45 13.46 -8.39
C ILE A 139 5.91 13.46 -8.80
N GLY A 140 6.23 12.71 -9.86
CA GLY A 140 7.60 12.60 -10.32
C GLY A 140 7.78 11.71 -11.54
N PHE A 141 9.02 11.32 -11.75
CA PHE A 141 9.46 10.43 -12.82
C PHE A 141 10.04 9.16 -12.21
N LEU A 142 9.54 8.01 -12.65
CA LEU A 142 9.98 6.69 -12.21
C LEU A 142 10.43 5.86 -13.40
N THR A 143 11.66 5.35 -13.34
CA THR A 143 12.18 4.33 -14.26
C THR A 143 12.13 2.98 -13.57
N LYS A 144 11.63 1.97 -14.26
CA LYS A 144 11.65 0.58 -13.82
C LYS A 144 12.21 -0.31 -14.92
N TYR A 145 13.10 -1.22 -14.55
CA TYR A 145 13.65 -2.23 -15.43
C TYR A 145 13.54 -3.63 -14.81
N ASP A 146 12.74 -4.48 -15.44
CA ASP A 146 12.58 -5.89 -15.10
C ASP A 146 13.49 -6.72 -16.01
N PHE A 147 14.30 -7.60 -15.46
CA PHE A 147 15.27 -8.42 -16.19
C PHE A 147 15.56 -9.72 -15.43
N ASP A 148 16.07 -10.70 -16.15
CA ASP A 148 16.55 -11.94 -15.54
C ASP A 148 18.09 -11.94 -15.46
N ALA A 149 18.62 -12.27 -14.28
CA ALA A 149 20.03 -12.49 -14.09
C ALA A 149 20.25 -13.83 -13.37
N LEU A 150 21.10 -14.70 -13.92
CA LEU A 150 21.38 -16.03 -13.39
C LEU A 150 20.08 -16.85 -13.15
N GLN A 151 19.08 -16.73 -14.04
CA GLN A 151 17.76 -17.34 -13.94
C GLN A 151 16.93 -16.87 -12.73
N ILE A 152 17.31 -15.76 -12.11
CA ILE A 152 16.56 -15.10 -11.05
C ILE A 152 15.88 -13.86 -11.65
N PRO A 153 14.56 -13.74 -11.58
CA PRO A 153 13.87 -12.51 -11.94
C PRO A 153 14.34 -11.35 -11.04
N MET A 154 14.67 -10.24 -11.64
CA MET A 154 15.13 -9.04 -10.95
C MET A 154 14.36 -7.81 -11.42
N SER A 155 14.26 -6.82 -10.55
CA SER A 155 13.67 -5.53 -10.88
C SER A 155 14.49 -4.42 -10.24
N ALA A 156 14.89 -3.43 -11.04
CA ALA A 156 15.52 -2.21 -10.58
C ALA A 156 14.59 -1.03 -10.82
N GLU A 157 14.41 -0.18 -9.81
CA GLU A 157 13.58 1.01 -9.89
C GLU A 157 14.38 2.22 -9.39
N PHE A 158 14.27 3.33 -10.11
CA PHE A 158 14.84 4.62 -9.73
C PHE A 158 13.82 5.72 -10.01
N GLY A 159 13.54 6.56 -9.02
CA GLY A 159 12.57 7.64 -9.12
C GLY A 159 13.10 8.97 -8.64
N ILE A 160 12.65 10.04 -9.29
CA ILE A 160 12.88 11.43 -8.92
C ILE A 160 11.50 12.06 -8.70
N PHE A 161 11.27 12.67 -7.53
CA PHE A 161 9.97 13.18 -7.15
C PHE A 161 10.06 14.60 -6.60
N ASN A 162 8.91 15.28 -6.51
CA ASN A 162 8.82 16.67 -6.04
C ASN A 162 9.20 16.88 -4.57
N SER A 163 9.44 15.82 -3.80
CA SER A 163 9.68 15.93 -2.35
C SER A 163 8.49 16.55 -1.59
N ASN A 164 7.28 16.24 -2.01
CA ASN A 164 6.03 16.77 -1.47
C ASN A 164 5.18 15.68 -0.81
N VAL A 165 4.08 16.11 -0.22
CA VAL A 165 2.99 15.21 0.14
C VAL A 165 2.13 14.92 -1.09
N ILE A 166 1.36 13.85 -1.03
CA ILE A 166 0.42 13.45 -2.09
C ILE A 166 -0.50 14.62 -2.50
N ASN A 167 -0.77 14.77 -3.80
CA ASN A 167 -1.63 15.79 -4.40
C ASN A 167 -1.14 17.25 -4.19
N SER A 168 0.15 17.45 -3.96
CA SER A 168 0.73 18.76 -3.71
C SER A 168 1.83 19.10 -4.72
N PRO A 169 1.52 19.63 -5.91
CA PRO A 169 2.51 19.97 -6.94
C PRO A 169 3.14 21.35 -6.69
N THR A 170 3.73 21.56 -5.51
CA THR A 170 4.39 22.82 -5.18
C THR A 170 5.82 22.87 -5.70
N TRP A 171 6.30 24.06 -6.03
CA TRP A 171 7.68 24.30 -6.43
C TRP A 171 8.63 24.01 -5.28
N ARG A 172 9.72 23.30 -5.57
CA ARG A 172 10.76 22.92 -4.61
C ARG A 172 12.15 23.25 -5.16
N ASP A 173 13.03 23.63 -4.27
CA ASP A 173 14.45 23.84 -4.53
C ASP A 173 15.23 22.51 -4.57
N LYS A 174 14.71 21.47 -3.91
CA LYS A 174 15.27 20.13 -3.86
C LYS A 174 14.24 19.09 -4.24
N LEU A 175 14.65 18.11 -5.03
CA LEU A 175 13.87 16.92 -5.38
C LEU A 175 14.24 15.76 -4.47
N SER A 176 13.36 14.80 -4.33
CA SER A 176 13.63 13.54 -3.64
C SER A 176 14.03 12.44 -4.62
N TYR A 177 14.82 11.49 -4.14
CA TYR A 177 15.38 10.40 -4.93
C TYR A 177 15.12 9.07 -4.23
N ALA A 178 14.52 8.14 -4.95
CA ALA A 178 14.25 6.79 -4.44
C ALA A 178 14.85 5.74 -5.36
N ALA A 179 15.41 4.68 -4.78
CA ALA A 179 15.89 3.53 -5.54
C ALA A 179 15.50 2.24 -4.83
N ARG A 180 15.18 1.22 -5.63
CA ARG A 180 14.87 -0.12 -5.15
C ARG A 180 15.43 -1.16 -6.11
N ILE A 181 16.02 -2.24 -5.56
CA ILE A 181 16.38 -3.43 -6.30
C ILE A 181 15.70 -4.64 -5.65
N SER A 182 15.07 -5.48 -6.46
CA SER A 182 14.37 -6.68 -6.02
C SER A 182 14.92 -7.90 -6.72
N PHE A 183 14.99 -9.01 -6.00
CA PHE A 183 15.45 -10.33 -6.45
C PHE A 183 14.34 -11.33 -6.19
N GLY A 184 13.93 -12.08 -7.20
CA GLY A 184 12.82 -13.04 -7.14
C GLY A 184 11.47 -12.43 -7.48
N ASP A 185 10.43 -13.25 -7.45
CA ASP A 185 9.08 -12.91 -7.86
C ASP A 185 8.15 -12.55 -6.68
N MET A 186 7.07 -11.81 -6.98
CA MET A 186 5.97 -11.55 -6.04
C MET A 186 5.27 -12.85 -5.59
N LYS A 187 5.25 -13.88 -6.44
CA LYS A 187 4.86 -15.24 -6.07
C LYS A 187 6.13 -16.07 -5.95
N GLY A 188 6.30 -16.76 -4.82
CA GLY A 188 7.54 -17.41 -4.46
C GLY A 188 8.34 -16.56 -3.50
N PHE A 189 9.65 -16.58 -3.61
CA PHE A 189 10.55 -15.82 -2.75
C PHE A 189 10.98 -14.53 -3.43
N ARG A 190 10.97 -13.44 -2.68
CA ARG A 190 11.51 -12.15 -3.10
C ARG A 190 12.28 -11.49 -1.96
N SER A 191 13.44 -10.93 -2.25
CA SER A 191 14.14 -9.99 -1.39
C SER A 191 14.27 -8.62 -2.07
N THR A 192 14.32 -7.56 -1.27
CA THR A 192 14.39 -6.18 -1.80
C THR A 192 15.29 -5.33 -0.93
N PHE A 193 16.09 -4.48 -1.56
CA PHE A 193 16.84 -3.39 -0.92
C PHE A 193 16.37 -2.06 -1.47
N LYS A 194 16.32 -1.03 -0.63
CA LYS A 194 15.72 0.25 -0.97
C LYS A 194 16.31 1.40 -0.19
N VAL A 195 16.35 2.55 -0.85
CA VAL A 195 16.79 3.82 -0.27
C VAL A 195 15.88 4.95 -0.74
N TYR A 196 15.74 5.98 0.09
CA TYR A 196 14.96 7.17 -0.25
C TYR A 196 15.53 8.38 0.47
N ASP A 197 15.89 9.40 -0.29
CA ASP A 197 16.27 10.72 0.20
C ASP A 197 15.11 11.69 0.02
N TYR A 198 14.62 12.26 1.14
CA TYR A 198 13.40 13.08 1.18
C TYR A 198 13.66 14.44 1.84
N PRO A 199 14.18 15.43 1.11
CA PRO A 199 14.42 16.79 1.57
C PRO A 199 13.14 17.65 1.40
N ASN A 200 12.13 17.43 2.24
CA ASN A 200 10.81 18.07 2.09
C ASN A 200 10.83 19.58 2.41
N SER A 201 11.53 19.98 3.46
CA SER A 201 11.68 21.40 3.87
C SER A 201 12.98 21.60 4.64
N PRO A 202 13.37 22.83 4.98
CA PRO A 202 14.53 23.07 5.86
C PRO A 202 14.42 22.35 7.20
N GLU A 203 13.20 22.11 7.70
CA GLU A 203 12.94 21.44 8.98
C GLU A 203 12.71 19.92 8.83
N ILE A 204 12.56 19.41 7.60
CA ILE A 204 12.25 17.99 7.32
C ILE A 204 13.15 17.48 6.20
N HIS A 205 14.19 16.75 6.56
CA HIS A 205 15.02 16.03 5.62
C HIS A 205 15.29 14.62 6.16
N HIS A 206 14.63 13.63 5.57
CA HIS A 206 14.76 12.25 5.95
C HIS A 206 15.57 11.45 4.94
N PHE A 207 16.50 10.63 5.41
CA PHE A 207 17.14 9.60 4.60
C PHE A 207 16.70 8.23 5.12
N MET A 208 16.07 7.45 4.26
CA MET A 208 15.49 6.16 4.61
C MET A 208 16.17 5.05 3.83
N TYR A 209 16.43 3.94 4.48
CA TYR A 209 16.94 2.74 3.85
C TYR A 209 16.48 1.50 4.57
N GLY A 210 16.41 0.39 3.84
CA GLY A 210 15.97 -0.86 4.42
C GLY A 210 15.94 -2.02 3.45
N ALA A 211 15.48 -3.14 3.98
CA ALA A 211 15.35 -4.37 3.23
C ALA A 211 14.05 -5.10 3.60
N ASP A 212 13.56 -5.92 2.69
CA ASP A 212 12.45 -6.84 2.94
C ASP A 212 12.70 -8.22 2.37
N LEU A 213 12.07 -9.21 2.99
CA LEU A 213 11.96 -10.58 2.51
C LEU A 213 10.49 -10.97 2.46
N ARG A 214 10.11 -11.64 1.40
CA ARG A 214 8.74 -12.11 1.21
C ARG A 214 8.73 -13.50 0.59
N TYR A 215 7.80 -14.31 1.07
CA TYR A 215 7.42 -15.56 0.43
C TYR A 215 5.91 -15.63 0.26
N GLU A 216 5.42 -15.85 -0.95
CA GLU A 216 4.01 -16.07 -1.24
C GLU A 216 3.86 -17.37 -2.05
N GLY A 217 3.50 -18.44 -1.36
CA GLY A 217 3.16 -19.73 -1.94
C GLY A 217 1.64 -19.89 -2.12
N LYS A 218 1.23 -21.10 -2.48
CA LYS A 218 -0.19 -21.44 -2.69
C LYS A 218 -1.06 -21.21 -1.45
N ASN A 219 -0.54 -21.55 -0.27
CA ASN A 219 -1.26 -21.49 1.00
C ASN A 219 -0.54 -20.61 2.04
N TRP A 220 0.77 -20.40 1.89
CA TRP A 220 1.58 -19.62 2.82
C TRP A 220 1.82 -18.21 2.29
N LYS A 221 1.82 -17.26 3.20
CA LYS A 221 2.30 -15.92 2.97
C LYS A 221 3.11 -15.49 4.19
N VAL A 222 4.39 -15.15 3.98
CA VAL A 222 5.29 -14.67 5.03
C VAL A 222 6.01 -13.44 4.51
N GLU A 223 6.09 -12.41 5.34
CA GLU A 223 6.74 -11.14 4.98
C GLU A 223 7.47 -10.58 6.20
N THR A 224 8.64 -10.01 5.95
CA THR A 224 9.38 -9.19 6.91
C THR A 224 9.96 -7.98 6.21
N GLU A 225 10.04 -6.86 6.90
CA GLU A 225 10.66 -5.63 6.42
C GLU A 225 11.26 -4.89 7.59
N ALA A 226 12.46 -4.38 7.42
CA ALA A 226 13.15 -3.52 8.37
C ALA A 226 13.64 -2.26 7.67
N MET A 227 13.44 -1.12 8.31
CA MET A 227 13.88 0.18 7.78
C MET A 227 14.40 1.09 8.88
N LYS A 228 15.44 1.85 8.53
CA LYS A 228 15.88 3.00 9.31
C LYS A 228 15.52 4.29 8.57
N ARG A 229 15.15 5.32 9.32
CA ARG A 229 14.95 6.69 8.87
C ARG A 229 15.85 7.60 9.69
N ASP A 230 16.90 8.11 9.08
CA ASP A 230 17.72 9.16 9.66
C ASP A 230 17.05 10.52 9.40
N ASP A 231 16.88 11.31 10.43
CA ASP A 231 16.49 12.71 10.31
C ASP A 231 17.77 13.56 10.17
N LYS A 232 17.98 14.14 8.99
CA LYS A 232 19.20 14.92 8.68
C LYS A 232 19.19 16.33 9.28
N VAL A 233 18.10 16.75 9.88
CA VAL A 233 17.96 18.04 10.58
C VAL A 233 18.11 17.87 12.08
N ASN A 234 17.56 16.78 12.63
CA ASN A 234 17.59 16.48 14.06
C ASN A 234 17.74 14.97 14.27
N ASN A 235 18.96 14.53 14.56
CA ASN A 235 19.28 13.11 14.79
C ASN A 235 18.47 12.46 15.93
N ASP A 236 17.97 13.25 16.87
CA ASP A 236 17.12 12.75 17.97
C ASP A 236 15.77 12.19 17.48
N LYS A 237 15.42 12.45 16.20
CA LYS A 237 14.22 11.94 15.55
C LYS A 237 14.46 10.75 14.61
N ASP A 238 15.64 10.14 14.69
CA ASP A 238 15.93 8.90 13.95
C ASP A 238 14.97 7.80 14.39
N LEU A 239 14.41 7.09 13.42
CA LEU A 239 13.49 5.97 13.65
C LEU A 239 14.04 4.66 13.10
N PHE A 240 13.79 3.60 13.84
CA PHE A 240 13.94 2.24 13.35
C PHE A 240 12.62 1.49 13.51
N ALA A 241 12.20 0.77 12.48
CA ALA A 241 11.03 -0.08 12.56
C ALA A 241 11.23 -1.37 11.77
N TYR A 242 10.63 -2.44 12.27
CA TYR A 242 10.55 -3.71 11.55
C TYR A 242 9.25 -4.42 11.84
N TYR A 243 8.90 -5.36 10.97
CA TYR A 243 7.83 -6.31 11.23
C TYR A 243 8.17 -7.69 10.68
N LEU A 244 7.55 -8.68 11.28
CA LEU A 244 7.46 -10.05 10.77
C LEU A 244 5.98 -10.47 10.81
N GLN A 245 5.46 -10.95 9.69
CA GLN A 245 4.08 -11.42 9.61
C GLN A 245 3.95 -12.66 8.75
N GLY A 246 2.98 -13.50 9.11
CA GLY A 246 2.70 -14.71 8.35
C GLY A 246 1.25 -15.13 8.45
N ALA A 247 0.79 -15.82 7.42
CA ALA A 247 -0.55 -16.40 7.36
C ALA A 247 -0.54 -17.72 6.59
N TYR A 248 -1.47 -18.59 6.95
CA TYR A 248 -1.73 -19.84 6.24
C TYR A 248 -3.19 -19.95 5.83
N SER A 249 -3.46 -20.39 4.62
CA SER A 249 -4.82 -20.57 4.09
C SER A 249 -5.23 -22.02 4.07
N PHE A 250 -6.16 -22.40 4.93
CA PHE A 250 -6.83 -23.70 4.95
C PHE A 250 -8.03 -23.68 4.02
N LYS A 251 -8.09 -24.54 3.04
CA LYS A 251 -9.26 -24.68 2.17
C LYS A 251 -10.40 -25.39 2.90
N LEU A 252 -11.61 -24.86 2.74
CA LEU A 252 -12.84 -25.48 3.20
C LEU A 252 -13.51 -26.26 2.06
N LYS A 253 -14.47 -27.14 2.42
CA LYS A 253 -15.30 -27.84 1.46
C LYS A 253 -16.15 -26.85 0.64
N GLU A 254 -16.45 -27.17 -0.62
CA GLU A 254 -17.07 -26.25 -1.57
C GLU A 254 -18.47 -25.74 -1.19
N ASN A 255 -19.17 -26.44 -0.31
CA ASN A 255 -20.56 -26.10 0.08
C ASN A 255 -20.70 -25.04 1.17
N TYR A 256 -19.59 -24.48 1.68
CA TYR A 256 -19.62 -23.44 2.70
C TYR A 256 -19.61 -22.03 2.10
N LEU A 257 -20.23 -21.09 2.82
CA LEU A 257 -20.16 -19.65 2.49
C LEU A 257 -18.72 -19.18 2.35
N PHE A 258 -17.85 -19.61 3.29
CA PHE A 258 -16.44 -19.33 3.24
C PHE A 258 -15.67 -20.44 2.53
N LYS A 259 -14.76 -20.10 1.66
CA LYS A 259 -13.95 -21.04 0.85
C LYS A 259 -12.63 -21.40 1.51
N ASN A 260 -12.17 -20.58 2.45
CA ASN A 260 -10.94 -20.81 3.21
C ASN A 260 -10.99 -20.10 4.56
N ILE A 261 -10.15 -20.58 5.50
CA ILE A 261 -9.88 -19.94 6.80
C ILE A 261 -8.39 -19.62 6.83
N MET A 262 -8.04 -18.43 7.31
CA MET A 262 -6.67 -17.91 7.28
C MET A 262 -6.26 -17.35 8.64
N PRO A 263 -5.74 -18.18 9.56
CA PRO A 263 -5.02 -17.67 10.71
C PRO A 263 -3.78 -16.90 10.26
N ALA A 264 -3.52 -15.80 10.96
CA ALA A 264 -2.37 -14.93 10.71
C ALA A 264 -1.81 -14.42 12.04
N VAL A 265 -0.50 -14.18 12.06
CA VAL A 265 0.19 -13.55 13.16
C VAL A 265 1.16 -12.51 12.65
N ARG A 266 1.27 -11.39 13.37
CA ARG A 266 2.24 -10.33 13.09
C ARG A 266 2.83 -9.83 14.40
N TYR A 267 4.15 -9.63 14.39
CA TYR A 267 4.84 -8.78 15.34
C TYR A 267 5.39 -7.57 14.58
N ASP A 268 5.16 -6.38 15.10
CA ASP A 268 5.75 -5.16 14.57
C ASP A 268 6.24 -4.23 15.69
N PHE A 269 7.31 -3.49 15.38
CA PHE A 269 8.07 -2.69 16.32
C PHE A 269 8.48 -1.37 15.67
N ILE A 270 8.48 -0.31 16.46
CA ILE A 270 9.01 1.01 16.11
C ILE A 270 9.70 1.64 17.30
N ASP A 271 10.87 2.21 17.08
CA ASP A 271 11.70 2.86 18.08
C ASP A 271 12.28 4.17 17.55
N GLN A 272 12.32 5.20 18.41
CA GLN A 272 13.07 6.43 18.22
C GLN A 272 14.40 6.32 18.95
N ILE A 273 15.46 6.02 18.21
CA ILE A 273 16.74 5.49 18.68
C ILE A 273 17.43 6.41 19.69
N ALA A 274 17.46 7.73 19.46
CA ALA A 274 18.28 8.63 20.25
C ALA A 274 17.71 9.01 21.62
N ASP A 275 16.38 9.17 21.70
CA ASP A 275 15.71 9.72 22.89
C ASP A 275 14.87 8.69 23.64
N ASN A 276 14.77 7.43 23.14
CA ASN A 276 13.82 6.41 23.63
C ASN A 276 12.38 6.94 23.82
N LYS A 277 12.01 7.96 23.04
CA LYS A 277 10.68 8.59 23.15
C LYS A 277 9.58 7.72 22.58
N ILE A 278 9.93 6.85 21.64
CA ILE A 278 9.03 5.87 21.06
C ILE A 278 9.72 4.52 21.20
N ASP A 279 9.13 3.63 21.94
CA ASP A 279 9.50 2.22 22.01
C ASP A 279 8.19 1.45 22.15
N VAL A 280 7.64 1.07 21.02
CA VAL A 280 6.34 0.41 20.93
C VAL A 280 6.45 -0.83 20.07
N SER A 281 5.99 -1.93 20.61
CA SER A 281 5.77 -3.15 19.84
C SER A 281 4.30 -3.56 19.86
N ARG A 282 3.91 -4.34 18.87
CA ARG A 282 2.55 -4.85 18.74
C ARG A 282 2.57 -6.29 18.26
N LEU A 283 1.82 -7.14 18.95
CA LEU A 283 1.49 -8.48 18.50
C LEU A 283 0.05 -8.47 17.96
N THR A 284 -0.15 -8.89 16.73
CA THR A 284 -1.47 -8.97 16.11
C THR A 284 -1.80 -10.41 15.79
N PHE A 285 -2.97 -10.87 16.25
CA PHE A 285 -3.58 -12.13 15.85
C PHE A 285 -4.72 -11.85 14.90
N GLY A 286 -4.77 -12.55 13.77
CA GLY A 286 -5.80 -12.40 12.77
C GLY A 286 -6.44 -13.73 12.40
N LEU A 287 -7.74 -13.69 12.12
CA LEU A 287 -8.49 -14.81 11.55
C LEU A 287 -9.31 -14.31 10.37
N GLY A 288 -8.91 -14.70 9.17
CA GLY A 288 -9.59 -14.37 7.92
C GLY A 288 -10.51 -15.49 7.44
N PHE A 289 -11.67 -15.14 6.92
CA PHE A 289 -12.63 -16.03 6.27
C PHE A 289 -12.78 -15.59 4.82
N GLY A 290 -12.22 -16.37 3.88
CA GLY A 290 -12.22 -16.05 2.46
C GLY A 290 -13.56 -16.30 1.80
N LEU A 291 -14.10 -15.28 1.15
CA LEU A 291 -15.36 -15.33 0.41
C LEU A 291 -15.17 -15.89 -1.00
N GLY A 292 -13.97 -15.73 -1.57
CA GLY A 292 -13.60 -16.23 -2.89
C GLY A 292 -12.70 -17.47 -2.85
N LYS A 293 -12.52 -18.12 -4.01
CA LYS A 293 -11.63 -19.28 -4.15
C LYS A 293 -10.14 -18.92 -4.02
N LYS A 294 -9.78 -17.65 -4.31
CA LYS A 294 -8.41 -17.15 -4.22
C LYS A 294 -8.07 -16.84 -2.76
N ALA A 295 -6.99 -17.42 -2.27
CA ALA A 295 -6.48 -17.11 -0.94
C ALA A 295 -6.09 -15.62 -0.81
N PHE A 296 -6.22 -15.07 0.38
CA PHE A 296 -5.86 -13.68 0.71
C PHE A 296 -6.58 -12.61 -0.14
N SER A 297 -7.82 -12.89 -0.56
CA SER A 297 -8.62 -11.98 -1.38
C SER A 297 -10.08 -12.05 -0.98
N SER A 298 -10.74 -10.90 -0.84
CA SER A 298 -12.14 -10.77 -0.42
C SER A 298 -12.45 -11.53 0.86
N LEU A 299 -12.24 -10.88 1.99
CA LEU A 299 -12.23 -11.49 3.32
C LEU A 299 -13.24 -10.84 4.26
N LEU A 300 -13.87 -11.65 5.10
CA LEU A 300 -14.25 -11.22 6.45
C LEU A 300 -13.10 -11.58 7.37
N ARG A 301 -12.56 -10.64 8.14
CA ARG A 301 -11.46 -10.91 9.07
C ARG A 301 -11.69 -10.25 10.42
N ILE A 302 -11.12 -10.87 11.44
CA ILE A 302 -11.15 -10.42 12.82
C ILE A 302 -9.70 -10.37 13.28
N ASP A 303 -9.22 -9.20 13.67
CA ASP A 303 -7.88 -8.97 14.14
C ASP A 303 -7.93 -8.43 15.57
N TYR A 304 -7.05 -8.95 16.43
CA TYR A 304 -6.79 -8.39 17.75
C TYR A 304 -5.35 -7.88 17.78
N GLU A 305 -5.18 -6.59 18.08
CA GLU A 305 -3.90 -5.90 18.21
C GLU A 305 -3.59 -5.71 19.69
N TRP A 306 -2.50 -6.33 20.16
CA TRP A 306 -2.01 -6.23 21.53
C TRP A 306 -0.75 -5.37 21.55
N TYR A 307 -0.80 -4.22 22.25
CA TYR A 307 0.26 -3.22 22.29
C TYR A 307 1.11 -3.35 23.53
N PHE A 308 2.43 -3.30 23.35
CA PHE A 308 3.43 -3.24 24.41
C PHE A 308 4.15 -1.90 24.29
N LYS A 309 4.02 -1.05 25.33
CA LYS A 309 4.52 0.32 25.33
C LYS A 309 5.53 0.45 26.45
N ASN A 310 6.79 0.74 26.13
CA ASN A 310 7.82 1.00 27.12
C ASN A 310 7.95 2.50 27.40
N ASN A 311 7.75 3.36 26.37
CA ASN A 311 7.69 4.82 26.51
C ASN A 311 6.57 5.39 25.64
N GLN A 312 5.76 6.30 26.22
CA GLN A 312 4.51 6.76 25.62
C GLN A 312 4.53 8.21 25.15
N LEU A 313 5.70 8.83 24.99
CA LEU A 313 5.74 10.27 24.85
C LEU A 313 5.25 10.77 23.50
N ASP A 314 4.85 12.00 23.43
CA ASP A 314 4.49 12.95 22.35
C ASP A 314 4.06 12.42 20.95
N PHE A 315 4.67 11.34 20.45
CA PHE A 315 4.33 10.78 19.15
C PHE A 315 2.97 10.05 19.16
N LEU A 316 2.65 9.38 20.27
CA LEU A 316 1.37 8.67 20.42
C LEU A 316 0.22 9.65 20.62
N ASN A 317 0.47 10.81 21.24
CA ASN A 317 -0.52 11.87 21.39
C ASN A 317 -0.95 12.49 20.04
N GLN A 318 -0.13 12.38 19.00
CA GLN A 318 -0.49 12.78 17.64
C GLN A 318 -1.29 11.70 16.88
N TYR A 319 -1.27 10.45 17.37
CA TYR A 319 -1.84 9.29 16.68
C TYR A 319 -2.61 8.41 17.66
N GLU A 320 -3.79 8.86 18.10
CA GLU A 320 -4.73 8.17 19.03
C GLU A 320 -4.95 6.67 18.74
N GLU A 321 -4.54 6.20 17.57
CA GLU A 321 -4.73 4.82 17.13
C GLU A 321 -3.64 3.85 17.60
N MET A 322 -2.58 4.31 18.29
CA MET A 322 -1.42 3.47 18.68
C MET A 322 -1.31 3.16 20.16
N ASP A 323 -2.16 3.69 20.99
CA ASP A 323 -1.97 3.68 22.43
C ASP A 323 -2.76 2.61 23.19
N ALA A 324 -3.66 1.91 22.52
CA ALA A 324 -4.52 0.92 23.16
C ALA A 324 -4.73 -0.34 22.32
N ASP A 325 -4.94 -1.46 23.01
CA ASP A 325 -5.37 -2.71 22.43
C ASP A 325 -6.64 -2.53 21.61
N LYS A 326 -6.73 -3.23 20.49
CA LYS A 326 -7.83 -3.02 19.57
C LYS A 326 -8.33 -4.31 18.93
N LEU A 327 -9.65 -4.50 18.96
CA LEU A 327 -10.35 -5.49 18.16
C LEU A 327 -10.85 -4.82 16.87
N THR A 328 -10.52 -5.40 15.73
CA THR A 328 -11.00 -4.96 14.41
C THR A 328 -11.76 -6.09 13.73
N VAL A 329 -12.99 -5.81 13.29
CA VAL A 329 -13.73 -6.67 12.36
C VAL A 329 -13.80 -5.95 11.02
N GLU A 330 -13.31 -6.57 9.96
CA GLU A 330 -13.25 -5.94 8.63
C GLU A 330 -13.86 -6.84 7.56
N LEU A 331 -14.66 -6.23 6.71
CA LEU A 331 -15.15 -6.83 5.47
C LEU A 331 -14.45 -6.16 4.29
N VAL A 332 -13.71 -6.93 3.51
CA VAL A 332 -12.97 -6.44 2.35
C VAL A 332 -13.36 -7.20 1.09
N TYR A 333 -13.63 -6.45 0.02
CA TYR A 333 -13.92 -6.97 -1.32
C TYR A 333 -12.91 -6.42 -2.33
N ILE A 334 -12.53 -7.28 -3.29
CA ILE A 334 -11.72 -6.91 -4.45
C ILE A 334 -12.49 -7.32 -5.71
N PHE A 335 -12.56 -6.45 -6.68
CA PHE A 335 -13.16 -6.68 -7.99
C PHE A 335 -12.34 -6.06 -9.11
#